data_a3b65201544113d2d9ba0fc3b8850bed
#
_entry.id   a3b65201544113d2d9ba0fc3b8850bed
#
_cell.length_a   1.000
_cell.length_b   1.000
_cell.length_c   1.000
_cell.angle_alpha   90.00
_cell.angle_beta   90.00
_cell.angle_gamma   90.00
#
_symmetry.space_group_name_H-M   'P 1'
#
loop_
_entity.id
_entity.type
_entity.pdbx_description
1 polymer ?
#
loop_
_entity_poly.entity_id
_entity_poly.type
_entity_poly.pdbx_seq_one_letter_code
_entity_poly.pdbx_strand_id
1 'polypeptide(L)'
;YISPQLYWKTDHRTNPFAPMTLWWSKIAKKFGRHHYASHSLTFLQSSNTLEDWKEVGNQLQYSRAYTKTAAPGAIYYSACDIDGKKVQGLGDWLKRNKYAHPALTPAISWKEHAEMGTVDSLVCDGKQLMWKAEERMRYTVYAIPAELTATDVEKSTTGGILADYLLG
;
A
#
# COMPACT_ATOMS: atom_id res chain seq x y z
N TYR A 1 9.56 10.01 -6.30
CA TYR A 1 8.15 10.11 -5.92
C TYR A 1 7.77 11.54 -5.59
N ILE A 2 6.46 11.80 -5.49
CA ILE A 2 5.91 13.02 -4.92
C ILE A 2 4.99 12.66 -3.75
N SER A 3 5.02 13.49 -2.69
CA SER A 3 4.17 13.34 -1.52
C SER A 3 3.56 14.69 -1.13
N PRO A 4 2.45 15.07 -1.76
CA PRO A 4 1.76 16.31 -1.43
C PRO A 4 1.10 16.22 -0.06
N GLN A 5 1.14 17.30 0.70
CA GLN A 5 0.51 17.42 2.00
C GLN A 5 -1.00 17.63 1.83
N LEU A 6 -1.76 16.56 1.74
CA LEU A 6 -3.21 16.58 1.58
C LEU A 6 -3.88 16.51 2.95
N TYR A 7 -3.74 17.57 3.73
CA TYR A 7 -4.11 17.61 5.15
C TYR A 7 -5.57 18.02 5.39
N TRP A 8 -6.41 17.91 4.38
CA TRP A 8 -7.84 18.21 4.44
C TRP A 8 -8.68 16.95 4.54
N LYS A 9 -9.82 17.05 5.23
CA LYS A 9 -10.79 15.95 5.30
C LYS A 9 -11.47 15.71 3.95
N THR A 10 -12.13 14.57 3.82
CA THR A 10 -12.87 14.21 2.60
C THR A 10 -14.03 15.14 2.29
N ASP A 11 -14.63 15.75 3.32
CA ASP A 11 -15.74 16.71 3.24
C ASP A 11 -15.31 18.18 3.22
N HIS A 12 -14.00 18.47 3.12
CA HIS A 12 -13.51 19.84 3.14
C HIS A 12 -14.07 20.65 1.96
N ARG A 13 -14.66 21.81 2.25
CA ARG A 13 -15.46 22.58 1.28
C ARG A 13 -14.71 22.99 0.02
N THR A 14 -13.47 23.45 0.12
CA THR A 14 -12.69 23.99 -1.01
C THR A 14 -11.63 23.03 -1.53
N ASN A 15 -11.05 22.23 -0.64
CA ASN A 15 -9.94 21.32 -0.97
C ASN A 15 -10.25 19.91 -0.46
N PRO A 16 -11.30 19.25 -0.92
CA PRO A 16 -11.63 17.91 -0.45
C PRO A 16 -10.55 16.91 -0.85
N PHE A 17 -10.22 15.99 0.06
CA PHE A 17 -9.10 15.07 -0.09
C PHE A 17 -9.15 14.25 -1.38
N ALA A 18 -10.33 13.73 -1.77
CA ALA A 18 -10.45 12.82 -2.90
C ALA A 18 -10.12 13.49 -4.26
N PRO A 19 -10.69 14.66 -4.65
CA PRO A 19 -10.31 15.35 -5.86
C PRO A 19 -8.84 15.78 -5.89
N MET A 20 -8.29 16.22 -4.76
CA MET A 20 -6.88 16.61 -4.66
C MET A 20 -5.95 15.40 -4.87
N THR A 21 -6.26 14.27 -4.26
CA THR A 21 -5.52 13.01 -4.45
C THR A 21 -5.58 12.55 -5.91
N LEU A 22 -6.75 12.61 -6.54
CA LEU A 22 -6.91 12.25 -7.95
C LEU A 22 -6.06 13.16 -8.86
N TRP A 23 -6.07 14.45 -8.61
CA TRP A 23 -5.29 15.42 -9.40
C TRP A 23 -3.79 15.12 -9.30
N TRP A 24 -3.24 14.95 -8.09
CA TRP A 24 -1.84 14.62 -7.89
C TRP A 24 -1.46 13.26 -8.46
N SER A 25 -2.36 12.27 -8.40
CA SER A 25 -2.15 10.96 -9.02
C SER A 25 -1.99 11.07 -10.54
N LYS A 26 -2.81 11.90 -11.19
CA LYS A 26 -2.69 12.16 -12.64
C LYS A 26 -1.36 12.85 -12.99
N ILE A 27 -0.92 13.81 -12.18
CA ILE A 27 0.37 14.49 -12.37
C ILE A 27 1.52 13.50 -12.21
N ALA A 28 1.55 12.74 -11.12
CA ALA A 28 2.60 11.74 -10.88
C ALA A 28 2.68 10.72 -12.02
N LYS A 29 1.52 10.22 -12.49
CA LYS A 29 1.44 9.30 -13.62
C LYS A 29 2.01 9.92 -14.91
N LYS A 30 1.68 11.19 -15.21
CA LYS A 30 2.22 11.90 -16.39
C LYS A 30 3.74 11.92 -16.41
N PHE A 31 4.37 12.02 -15.25
CA PHE A 31 5.83 12.03 -15.12
C PHE A 31 6.44 10.67 -14.80
N GLY A 32 5.66 9.59 -14.82
CA GLY A 32 6.13 8.24 -14.50
C GLY A 32 6.71 8.13 -13.09
N ARG A 33 6.09 8.79 -12.10
CA ARG A 33 6.56 8.81 -10.71
C ARG A 33 5.50 8.31 -9.76
N HIS A 34 5.94 7.80 -8.61
CA HIS A 34 5.03 7.38 -7.54
C HIS A 34 4.40 8.58 -6.84
N HIS A 35 3.15 8.43 -6.47
CA HIS A 35 2.40 9.36 -5.62
C HIS A 35 2.08 8.70 -4.28
N TYR A 36 2.52 9.33 -3.20
CA TYR A 36 2.16 8.96 -1.84
C TYR A 36 1.43 10.14 -1.20
N ALA A 37 0.13 10.01 -0.98
CA ALA A 37 -0.62 11.05 -0.28
C ALA A 37 -0.12 11.18 1.16
N SER A 38 0.17 12.41 1.60
CA SER A 38 0.45 12.67 3.00
C SER A 38 -0.84 13.03 3.72
N HIS A 39 -1.09 12.34 4.82
CA HIS A 39 -2.27 12.49 5.68
C HIS A 39 -1.88 13.18 6.97
N SER A 40 -2.62 14.20 7.39
CA SER A 40 -2.52 14.73 8.74
C SER A 40 -3.39 13.91 9.68
N LEU A 41 -2.83 13.55 10.81
CA LEU A 41 -3.55 12.89 11.90
C LEU A 41 -3.79 13.83 13.09
N THR A 42 -3.38 15.09 12.98
CA THR A 42 -3.41 16.05 14.09
C THR A 42 -4.83 16.36 14.57
N PHE A 43 -5.84 16.27 13.71
CA PHE A 43 -7.23 16.45 14.10
C PHE A 43 -7.72 15.40 15.10
N LEU A 44 -7.11 14.21 15.11
CA LEU A 44 -7.40 13.14 16.05
C LEU A 44 -6.94 13.43 17.48
N GLN A 45 -6.05 14.40 17.66
CA GLN A 45 -5.59 14.80 18.99
C GLN A 45 -6.67 15.55 19.77
N SER A 46 -7.63 16.15 19.08
CA SER A 46 -8.78 16.86 19.69
C SER A 46 -10.07 16.04 19.67
N SER A 47 -10.18 15.06 18.80
CA SER A 47 -11.36 14.22 18.66
C SER A 47 -10.94 12.82 18.18
N ASN A 48 -10.81 11.89 19.12
CA ASN A 48 -10.33 10.52 18.85
C ASN A 48 -11.48 9.52 18.88
N THR A 49 -12.37 9.61 17.91
CA THR A 49 -13.54 8.74 17.79
C THR A 49 -13.38 7.72 16.67
N LEU A 50 -14.19 6.67 16.69
CA LEU A 50 -14.21 5.70 15.58
C LEU A 50 -14.59 6.36 14.26
N GLU A 51 -15.42 7.40 14.26
CA GLU A 51 -15.79 8.11 13.04
C GLU A 51 -14.60 8.89 12.44
N ASP A 52 -13.78 9.50 13.30
CA ASP A 52 -12.54 10.13 12.86
C ASP A 52 -11.54 9.10 12.29
N TRP A 53 -11.48 7.90 12.85
CA TRP A 53 -10.64 6.82 12.30
C TRP A 53 -11.15 6.36 10.93
N LYS A 54 -12.48 6.31 10.74
CA LYS A 54 -13.08 6.01 9.43
C LYS A 54 -12.73 7.08 8.40
N GLU A 55 -12.65 8.35 8.79
CA GLU A 55 -12.18 9.41 7.90
C GLU A 55 -10.78 9.10 7.36
N VAL A 56 -9.82 8.74 8.24
CA VAL A 56 -8.49 8.29 7.81
C VAL A 56 -8.58 7.07 6.88
N GLY A 57 -9.44 6.12 7.22
CA GLY A 57 -9.70 4.93 6.41
C GLY A 57 -10.28 5.23 5.03
N ASN A 58 -11.14 6.23 4.91
CA ASN A 58 -11.72 6.70 3.65
C ASN A 58 -10.65 7.38 2.79
N GLN A 59 -9.82 8.23 3.38
CA GLN A 59 -8.69 8.84 2.67
C GLN A 59 -7.75 7.79 2.07
N LEU A 60 -7.40 6.74 2.82
CA LEU A 60 -6.63 5.62 2.31
C LEU A 60 -7.31 4.90 1.16
N GLN A 61 -8.62 4.70 1.26
CA GLN A 61 -9.39 4.05 0.21
C GLN A 61 -9.40 4.87 -1.09
N TYR A 62 -9.54 6.19 -1.01
CA TYR A 62 -9.41 7.08 -2.17
C TYR A 62 -8.00 7.03 -2.76
N SER A 63 -6.96 7.09 -1.92
CA SER A 63 -5.57 6.98 -2.38
C SER A 63 -5.35 5.68 -3.16
N ARG A 64 -5.78 4.54 -2.62
CA ARG A 64 -5.67 3.23 -3.28
C ARG A 64 -6.47 3.13 -4.57
N ALA A 65 -7.68 3.70 -4.60
CA ALA A 65 -8.54 3.68 -5.78
C ALA A 65 -7.95 4.48 -6.95
N TYR A 66 -7.32 5.63 -6.66
CA TYR A 66 -6.83 6.54 -7.69
C TYR A 66 -5.40 6.26 -8.14
N THR A 67 -4.60 5.58 -7.32
CA THR A 67 -3.19 5.33 -7.61
C THR A 67 -2.91 3.92 -8.12
N LYS A 68 -3.89 3.23 -8.68
CA LYS A 68 -3.80 1.83 -9.17
C LYS A 68 -2.58 1.51 -10.02
N THR A 69 -1.91 2.51 -10.58
CA THR A 69 -0.72 2.34 -11.43
C THR A 69 0.51 3.05 -10.89
N ALA A 70 0.42 3.74 -9.76
CA ALA A 70 1.49 4.57 -9.23
C ALA A 70 1.61 4.42 -7.70
N ALA A 71 2.04 3.24 -7.25
CA ALA A 71 2.39 2.94 -5.86
C ALA A 71 1.42 3.50 -4.80
N PRO A 72 0.38 2.78 -4.43
CA PRO A 72 -0.65 3.22 -3.49
C PRO A 72 -0.15 3.19 -2.05
N GLY A 73 0.81 4.02 -1.73
CA GLY A 73 1.31 4.20 -0.36
C GLY A 73 0.72 5.45 0.29
N ALA A 74 0.94 5.58 1.58
CA ALA A 74 0.56 6.73 2.38
C ALA A 74 1.70 7.17 3.28
N ILE A 75 1.78 8.46 3.53
CA ILE A 75 2.68 9.05 4.53
C ILE A 75 1.82 9.70 5.60
N TYR A 76 2.13 9.47 6.86
CA TYR A 76 1.37 10.01 7.99
C TYR A 76 2.15 11.07 8.74
N TYR A 77 1.55 12.18 8.98
CA TYR A 77 2.02 13.20 9.90
C TYR A 77 1.10 13.17 11.15
N SER A 78 1.56 12.54 12.26
CA SER A 78 2.91 12.08 12.48
C SER A 78 2.94 10.66 13.08
N ALA A 79 4.15 10.09 13.20
CA ALA A 79 4.34 8.77 13.84
C ALA A 79 3.81 8.75 15.28
N CYS A 80 3.94 9.84 16.05
CA CYS A 80 3.42 9.94 17.41
C CYS A 80 1.89 9.79 17.50
N ASP A 81 1.16 9.98 16.41
CA ASP A 81 -0.28 9.79 16.37
C ASP A 81 -0.66 8.33 16.08
N ILE A 82 0.27 7.55 15.52
CA ILE A 82 0.06 6.13 15.22
C ILE A 82 0.55 5.23 16.35
N ASP A 83 1.68 5.57 16.97
CA ASP A 83 2.30 4.76 18.03
C ASP A 83 1.59 4.84 19.40
N GLY A 84 0.47 5.55 19.46
CA GLY A 84 -0.37 5.67 20.65
C GLY A 84 0.07 6.74 21.65
N LYS A 85 1.13 7.50 21.37
CA LYS A 85 1.57 8.57 22.28
C LYS A 85 0.60 9.74 22.34
N LYS A 86 0.01 10.11 21.21
CA LYS A 86 -0.95 11.22 21.11
C LYS A 86 -2.36 10.77 20.80
N VAL A 87 -2.52 9.71 19.99
CA VAL A 87 -3.80 9.16 19.60
C VAL A 87 -3.81 7.67 19.93
N GLN A 88 -4.54 7.29 20.97
CA GLN A 88 -4.62 5.89 21.38
C GLN A 88 -5.53 5.07 20.47
N GLY A 89 -5.11 3.87 20.12
CA GLY A 89 -5.89 2.86 19.40
C GLY A 89 -5.90 2.98 17.88
N LEU A 90 -5.54 4.13 17.31
CA LEU A 90 -5.54 4.32 15.86
C LEU A 90 -4.61 3.35 15.14
N GLY A 91 -3.39 3.14 15.64
CA GLY A 91 -2.41 2.25 15.02
C GLY A 91 -2.92 0.81 14.93
N ASP A 92 -3.50 0.30 16.01
CA ASP A 92 -4.09 -1.04 16.05
C ASP A 92 -5.31 -1.15 15.12
N TRP A 93 -6.12 -0.11 15.07
CA TRP A 93 -7.26 -0.07 14.16
C TRP A 93 -6.82 -0.08 12.69
N LEU A 94 -5.84 0.73 12.33
CA LEU A 94 -5.26 0.76 10.99
C LEU A 94 -4.67 -0.60 10.61
N LYS A 95 -3.89 -1.22 11.51
CA LYS A 95 -3.32 -2.54 11.29
C LYS A 95 -4.38 -3.58 10.99
N ARG A 96 -5.44 -3.64 11.79
CA ARG A 96 -6.51 -4.63 11.61
C ARG A 96 -7.41 -4.37 10.40
N ASN A 97 -7.66 -3.11 10.06
CA ASN A 97 -8.70 -2.76 9.08
C ASN A 97 -8.14 -2.28 7.74
N LYS A 98 -6.90 -1.82 7.67
CA LYS A 98 -6.32 -1.22 6.47
C LYS A 98 -4.99 -1.82 6.04
N TYR A 99 -4.27 -2.44 6.96
CA TYR A 99 -2.94 -3.02 6.77
C TYR A 99 -2.87 -4.44 7.35
N ALA A 100 -3.96 -5.20 7.24
CA ALA A 100 -4.03 -6.58 7.74
C ALA A 100 -3.03 -7.50 7.03
N HIS A 101 -2.73 -7.22 5.77
CA HIS A 101 -1.81 -7.99 4.96
C HIS A 101 -0.54 -7.20 4.64
N PRO A 102 0.62 -7.86 4.51
CA PRO A 102 1.85 -7.25 4.02
C PRO A 102 1.66 -6.72 2.59
N ALA A 103 2.41 -5.69 2.24
CA ALA A 103 2.42 -5.16 0.88
C ALA A 103 3.84 -5.16 0.32
N LEU A 104 3.95 -5.47 -0.97
CA LEU A 104 5.22 -5.37 -1.66
C LEU A 104 5.64 -3.92 -1.84
N THR A 105 6.93 -3.67 -1.77
CA THR A 105 7.49 -2.38 -2.17
C THR A 105 7.26 -2.19 -3.66
N PRO A 106 6.67 -1.07 -4.09
CA PRO A 106 6.41 -0.83 -5.50
C PRO A 106 7.69 -0.76 -6.32
N ALA A 107 7.66 -1.33 -7.52
CA ALA A 107 8.77 -1.26 -8.45
C ALA A 107 9.08 0.19 -8.85
N ILE A 108 10.35 0.56 -8.87
CA ILE A 108 10.83 1.88 -9.27
C ILE A 108 11.15 1.84 -10.78
N SER A 109 10.11 1.89 -11.62
CA SER A 109 10.19 1.65 -13.06
C SER A 109 11.07 2.65 -13.85
N TRP A 110 11.46 3.77 -13.24
CA TRP A 110 12.36 4.76 -13.85
C TRP A 110 13.83 4.56 -13.48
N LYS A 111 14.16 3.52 -12.75
CA LYS A 111 15.54 3.09 -12.51
C LYS A 111 15.85 1.87 -13.37
N GLU A 112 17.10 1.72 -13.71
CA GLU A 112 17.56 0.49 -14.32
C GLU A 112 17.34 -0.68 -13.37
N HIS A 113 16.85 -1.76 -13.92
CA HIS A 113 16.66 -3.02 -13.22
C HIS A 113 17.53 -4.07 -13.90
N ALA A 114 18.16 -4.93 -13.12
CA ALA A 114 18.73 -6.15 -13.66
C ALA A 114 17.59 -7.02 -14.21
N GLU A 115 17.83 -7.71 -15.32
CA GLU A 115 16.92 -8.74 -15.77
C GLU A 115 16.81 -9.80 -14.69
N MET A 116 15.59 -10.09 -14.28
CA MET A 116 15.31 -11.13 -13.30
C MET A 116 15.13 -12.45 -14.06
N GLY A 117 16.00 -13.42 -13.76
CA GLY A 117 15.81 -14.79 -14.23
C GLY A 117 14.60 -15.46 -13.55
N THR A 118 14.23 -16.62 -14.08
CA THR A 118 13.29 -17.51 -13.42
C THR A 118 13.92 -18.16 -12.20
N VAL A 119 13.13 -18.46 -11.18
CA VAL A 119 13.61 -19.23 -10.03
C VAL A 119 13.88 -20.67 -10.49
N ASP A 120 15.15 -21.07 -10.45
CA ASP A 120 15.56 -22.42 -10.78
C ASP A 120 15.45 -23.34 -9.57
N SER A 121 15.19 -24.64 -9.86
CA SER A 121 15.28 -25.70 -8.84
C SER A 121 14.34 -25.50 -7.64
N LEU A 122 13.13 -24.99 -7.89
CA LEU A 122 12.12 -24.90 -6.85
C LEU A 122 11.64 -26.29 -6.46
N VAL A 123 11.87 -26.67 -5.22
CA VAL A 123 11.46 -27.96 -4.65
C VAL A 123 10.57 -27.71 -3.43
N CYS A 124 9.49 -28.49 -3.33
CA CYS A 124 8.63 -28.51 -2.15
C CYS A 124 8.53 -29.96 -1.64
N ASP A 125 8.93 -30.19 -0.40
CA ASP A 125 8.82 -31.50 0.26
C ASP A 125 7.54 -31.66 1.12
N GLY A 126 6.60 -30.71 0.97
CA GLY A 126 5.36 -30.65 1.75
C GLY A 126 5.49 -29.91 3.09
N LYS A 127 6.70 -29.54 3.51
CA LYS A 127 6.99 -28.77 4.72
C LYS A 127 7.85 -27.54 4.45
N GLN A 128 8.76 -27.65 3.48
CA GLN A 128 9.71 -26.60 3.16
C GLN A 128 9.73 -26.35 1.66
N LEU A 129 9.87 -25.07 1.30
CA LEU A 129 10.19 -24.64 -0.04
C LEU A 129 11.68 -24.34 -0.11
N MET A 130 12.37 -24.94 -1.08
CA MET A 130 13.79 -24.77 -1.32
C MET A 130 14.01 -24.33 -2.76
N TRP A 131 14.91 -23.40 -2.97
CA TRP A 131 15.34 -22.95 -4.30
C TRP A 131 16.77 -22.46 -4.27
N LYS A 132 17.40 -22.37 -5.45
CA LYS A 132 18.71 -21.78 -5.58
C LYS A 132 18.56 -20.26 -5.55
N ALA A 133 18.99 -19.65 -4.46
CA ALA A 133 18.98 -18.20 -4.32
C ALA A 133 20.12 -17.55 -5.12
N GLU A 134 19.82 -16.45 -5.81
CA GLU A 134 20.83 -15.61 -6.46
C GLU A 134 21.27 -14.49 -5.52
N GLU A 135 22.54 -14.13 -5.61
CA GLU A 135 23.11 -13.04 -4.82
C GLU A 135 22.42 -11.73 -5.15
N ARG A 136 22.08 -10.94 -4.12
CA ARG A 136 21.37 -9.65 -4.22
C ARG A 136 19.89 -9.73 -4.63
N MET A 137 19.32 -10.91 -4.82
CA MET A 137 17.90 -11.08 -5.04
C MET A 137 17.13 -11.19 -3.71
N ARG A 138 15.89 -10.72 -3.73
CA ARG A 138 14.91 -10.96 -2.69
C ARG A 138 13.73 -11.69 -3.29
N TYR A 139 13.23 -12.66 -2.57
CA TYR A 139 12.15 -13.51 -3.03
C TYR A 139 10.91 -13.24 -2.20
N THR A 140 9.77 -13.30 -2.86
CA THR A 140 8.47 -13.20 -2.23
C THR A 140 7.72 -14.48 -2.50
N VAL A 141 7.16 -15.08 -1.45
CA VAL A 141 6.47 -16.36 -1.55
C VAL A 141 4.97 -16.14 -1.39
N TYR A 142 4.19 -16.72 -2.29
CA TYR A 142 2.73 -16.73 -2.24
C TYR A 142 2.23 -18.16 -2.19
N ALA A 143 1.29 -18.46 -1.29
CA ALA A 143 0.53 -19.71 -1.31
C ALA A 143 -0.85 -19.44 -1.94
N ILE A 144 -0.99 -19.77 -3.20
CA ILE A 144 -2.21 -19.52 -3.98
C ILE A 144 -3.00 -20.80 -4.08
N PRO A 145 -4.32 -20.80 -3.81
CA PRO A 145 -5.18 -21.95 -4.04
C PRO A 145 -5.08 -22.49 -5.48
N ALA A 146 -5.01 -23.80 -5.64
CA ALA A 146 -4.79 -24.44 -6.94
C ALA A 146 -5.93 -24.20 -7.96
N GLU A 147 -7.11 -23.85 -7.48
CA GLU A 147 -8.29 -23.53 -8.28
C GLU A 147 -8.22 -22.12 -8.92
N LEU A 148 -7.31 -21.26 -8.48
CA LEU A 148 -7.11 -19.95 -9.09
C LEU A 148 -6.29 -20.07 -10.38
N THR A 149 -6.79 -19.48 -11.45
CA THR A 149 -6.11 -19.48 -12.74
C THR A 149 -4.99 -18.46 -12.82
N ALA A 150 -4.06 -18.64 -13.76
CA ALA A 150 -3.02 -17.64 -14.05
C ALA A 150 -3.62 -16.26 -14.37
N THR A 151 -4.77 -16.21 -15.04
CA THR A 151 -5.50 -14.98 -15.35
C THR A 151 -6.02 -14.27 -14.09
N ASP A 152 -6.47 -15.03 -13.07
CA ASP A 152 -6.91 -14.46 -11.80
C ASP A 152 -5.72 -13.87 -11.05
N VAL A 153 -4.58 -14.55 -11.09
CA VAL A 153 -3.32 -14.05 -10.50
C VAL A 153 -2.85 -12.78 -11.20
N GLU A 154 -2.83 -12.71 -12.53
CA GLU A 154 -2.46 -11.52 -13.28
C GLU A 154 -3.37 -10.34 -13.01
N LYS A 155 -4.69 -10.55 -12.97
CA LYS A 155 -5.64 -9.49 -12.58
C LYS A 155 -5.43 -9.02 -11.15
N SER A 156 -4.97 -9.89 -10.27
CA SER A 156 -4.77 -9.59 -8.86
C SER A 156 -3.48 -8.81 -8.60
N THR A 157 -2.45 -8.91 -9.44
CA THR A 157 -1.21 -8.11 -9.30
C THR A 157 -1.46 -6.61 -9.35
N THR A 158 -2.58 -6.20 -9.91
CA THR A 158 -3.02 -4.80 -9.97
C THR A 158 -4.03 -4.42 -8.88
N GLY A 159 -4.55 -5.36 -8.09
CA GLY A 159 -5.72 -5.08 -7.26
C GLY A 159 -5.84 -5.69 -5.87
N GLY A 160 -4.92 -6.50 -5.40
CA GLY A 160 -4.91 -6.86 -3.98
C GLY A 160 -5.21 -8.30 -3.59
N ILE A 161 -5.68 -9.18 -4.47
CA ILE A 161 -5.93 -10.60 -4.09
C ILE A 161 -4.63 -11.31 -3.68
N LEU A 162 -3.51 -11.01 -4.33
CA LEU A 162 -2.23 -11.64 -3.98
C LEU A 162 -1.73 -11.28 -2.56
N ALA A 163 -2.14 -10.13 -2.02
CA ALA A 163 -1.75 -9.77 -0.66
C ALA A 163 -2.27 -10.77 0.38
N ASP A 164 -3.43 -11.38 0.11
CA ASP A 164 -4.06 -12.36 1.00
C ASP A 164 -3.28 -13.68 1.07
N TYR A 165 -2.45 -13.96 0.07
CA TYR A 165 -1.68 -15.20 -0.08
C TYR A 165 -0.17 -15.02 0.15
N LEU A 166 0.26 -13.83 0.55
CA LEU A 166 1.67 -13.52 0.81
C LEU A 166 2.13 -14.21 2.10
N LEU A 167 3.16 -15.03 1.99
CA LEU A 167 3.75 -15.76 3.12
C LEU A 167 5.03 -15.10 3.69
N GLY A 168 5.72 -14.29 2.90
CA GLY A 168 6.95 -13.63 3.34
C GLY A 168 7.85 -13.14 2.20
#